data_d1bc925f06f1a3266d361bbadc806ff8
#
_entry.id   d1bc925f06f1a3266d361bbadc806ff8
#
_cell.length_a   1.000
_cell.length_b   1.000
_cell.length_c   1.000
_cell.angle_alpha   90.00
_cell.angle_beta   90.00
_cell.angle_gamma   90.00
#
_symmetry.space_group_name_H-M   'P 1'
#
loop_
_entity.id
_entity.type
_entity.pdbx_description
1 polymer ?
#
loop_
_entity_poly.entity_id
_entity_poly.type
_entity_poly.pdbx_seq_one_letter_code
_entity_poly.pdbx_strand_id
1 'polypeptide(L)'
;FNGLGELEVVEKPEAAALELAPGKNLQSLRVTEDISKLRNTVEIYSQTGARVRTVSDAESAALYGQFQHILTQRDGEDAGAEAQAYLEDNGLQQTMTVECLGDPELISGSAVLLRANTTGVTGLCWIDSDTHTWKNGQYFCRLSLNFRSLTNEVEAGREL
;
A
#
# COMPACT_ATOMS: atom_id res chain seq x y z
N PHE A 1 -8.42 17.15 -9.89
CA PHE A 1 -8.81 18.43 -10.49
C PHE A 1 -8.06 19.53 -9.74
N ASN A 2 -7.46 20.47 -10.50
CA ASN A 2 -6.85 21.66 -9.90
C ASN A 2 -7.93 22.65 -9.39
N GLY A 3 -7.50 23.74 -8.73
CA GLY A 3 -8.42 24.77 -8.22
C GLY A 3 -9.29 25.48 -9.29
N LEU A 4 -9.04 25.23 -10.57
CA LEU A 4 -9.81 25.73 -11.72
C LEU A 4 -10.80 24.68 -12.26
N GLY A 5 -10.84 23.48 -11.70
CA GLY A 5 -11.70 22.37 -12.13
C GLY A 5 -11.17 21.60 -13.34
N GLU A 6 -9.90 21.77 -13.69
CA GLU A 6 -9.25 21.04 -14.79
C GLU A 6 -8.64 19.74 -14.30
N LEU A 7 -8.66 18.70 -15.15
CA LEU A 7 -7.97 17.44 -14.86
C LEU A 7 -6.46 17.65 -15.03
N GLU A 8 -5.73 17.48 -13.95
CA GLU A 8 -4.27 17.53 -13.92
C GLU A 8 -3.71 16.14 -13.57
N VAL A 9 -2.75 15.65 -14.35
CA VAL A 9 -1.99 14.45 -14.05
C VAL A 9 -0.70 14.89 -13.37
N VAL A 10 -0.59 14.58 -12.07
CA VAL A 10 0.57 14.95 -11.25
C VAL A 10 1.41 13.70 -11.02
N GLU A 11 2.72 13.80 -11.25
CA GLU A 11 3.65 12.75 -10.85
C GLU A 11 3.73 12.67 -9.32
N LYS A 12 3.89 11.46 -8.78
CA LYS A 12 4.05 11.27 -7.35
C LYS A 12 5.34 11.97 -6.88
N PRO A 13 5.25 12.90 -5.90
CA PRO A 13 6.40 13.68 -5.48
C PRO A 13 7.45 12.79 -4.81
N GLU A 14 8.73 13.13 -5.03
CA GLU A 14 9.87 12.45 -4.40
C GLU A 14 10.25 13.05 -3.04
N ALA A 15 9.71 14.22 -2.72
CA ALA A 15 9.93 14.93 -1.47
C ALA A 15 8.63 15.10 -0.69
N ALA A 16 8.71 15.01 0.63
CA ALA A 16 7.59 15.27 1.51
C ALA A 16 7.31 16.77 1.63
N ALA A 17 6.04 17.14 1.58
CA ALA A 17 5.58 18.49 1.92
C ALA A 17 5.74 18.77 3.43
N LEU A 18 5.45 17.77 4.27
CA LEU A 18 5.45 17.88 5.72
C LEU A 18 5.93 16.58 6.39
N GLU A 19 6.55 16.71 7.57
CA GLU A 19 6.85 15.57 8.46
C GLU A 19 5.71 15.37 9.46
N LEU A 20 5.18 14.14 9.55
CA LEU A 20 4.21 13.72 10.55
C LEU A 20 4.91 12.90 11.64
N ALA A 21 4.90 13.37 12.87
CA ALA A 21 5.57 12.71 13.98
C ALA A 21 4.75 12.77 15.27
N PRO A 22 4.79 11.71 16.12
CA PRO A 22 4.18 11.70 17.45
C PRO A 22 4.73 12.83 18.33
N GLY A 23 3.85 13.47 19.10
CA GLY A 23 4.21 14.60 19.96
C GLY A 23 4.42 15.93 19.23
N LYS A 24 4.33 15.97 17.90
CA LYS A 24 4.31 17.19 17.10
C LYS A 24 2.92 17.47 16.54
N ASN A 25 2.60 16.80 15.46
CA ASN A 25 1.37 17.01 14.68
C ASN A 25 0.60 15.70 14.40
N LEU A 26 1.21 14.54 14.57
CA LEU A 26 0.55 13.24 14.43
C LEU A 26 -0.27 12.94 15.68
N GLN A 27 -1.58 12.74 15.54
CA GLN A 27 -2.50 12.41 16.62
C GLN A 27 -2.78 10.90 16.71
N SER A 28 -3.07 10.28 15.57
CA SER A 28 -3.27 8.84 15.48
C SER A 28 -2.75 8.27 14.17
N LEU A 29 -2.29 7.03 14.23
CA LEU A 29 -1.93 6.20 13.09
C LEU A 29 -2.65 4.87 13.23
N ARG A 30 -3.38 4.47 12.20
CA ARG A 30 -4.00 3.15 12.08
C ARG A 30 -3.48 2.47 10.83
N VAL A 31 -2.90 1.30 11.00
CA VAL A 31 -2.56 0.39 9.90
C VAL A 31 -3.58 -0.76 9.96
N THR A 32 -4.21 -1.06 8.83
CA THR A 32 -5.16 -2.16 8.69
C THR A 32 -4.66 -3.07 7.58
N GLU A 33 -4.52 -4.34 7.87
CA GLU A 33 -4.18 -5.38 6.92
C GLU A 33 -5.43 -6.21 6.62
N ASP A 34 -5.69 -6.45 5.34
CA ASP A 34 -6.82 -7.24 4.87
C ASP A 34 -6.32 -8.40 4.00
N ILE A 35 -6.55 -9.60 4.49
CA ILE A 35 -6.21 -10.86 3.80
C ILE A 35 -7.41 -11.49 3.08
N SER A 36 -8.57 -10.85 3.05
CA SER A 36 -9.79 -11.43 2.46
C SER A 36 -9.65 -11.77 0.98
N LYS A 37 -8.83 -11.02 0.25
CA LYS A 37 -8.51 -11.24 -1.16
C LYS A 37 -7.13 -11.82 -1.38
N LEU A 38 -6.37 -12.09 -0.32
CA LEU A 38 -5.01 -12.58 -0.42
C LEU A 38 -4.95 -13.84 -1.28
N ARG A 39 -4.03 -13.84 -2.25
CA ARG A 39 -3.56 -15.02 -2.98
C ARG A 39 -2.04 -14.98 -2.99
N ASN A 40 -1.43 -16.00 -2.41
CA ASN A 40 0.02 -16.10 -2.29
C ASN A 40 0.59 -17.35 -2.96
N THR A 41 -0.26 -18.12 -3.63
CA THR A 41 0.14 -19.30 -4.39
C THR A 41 -0.73 -19.41 -5.63
N VAL A 42 -0.11 -19.58 -6.80
CA VAL A 42 -0.78 -19.87 -8.06
C VAL A 42 -0.27 -21.20 -8.58
N GLU A 43 -1.18 -22.15 -8.77
CA GLU A 43 -0.91 -23.41 -9.45
C GLU A 43 -1.32 -23.33 -10.91
N ILE A 44 -0.38 -23.63 -11.81
CA ILE A 44 -0.58 -23.58 -13.25
C ILE A 44 -0.79 -25.01 -13.75
N TYR A 45 -1.91 -25.23 -14.43
CA TYR A 45 -2.27 -26.50 -15.04
C TYR A 45 -2.33 -26.38 -16.56
N SER A 46 -2.01 -27.45 -17.27
CA SER A 46 -2.25 -27.56 -18.71
C SER A 46 -3.75 -27.75 -19.01
N GLN A 47 -4.14 -27.60 -20.26
CA GLN A 47 -5.52 -27.91 -20.72
C GLN A 47 -5.92 -29.33 -20.47
N THR A 48 -4.95 -30.27 -20.39
CA THR A 48 -5.17 -31.68 -20.08
C THR A 48 -5.27 -31.99 -18.59
N GLY A 49 -5.15 -30.99 -17.72
CA GLY A 49 -5.24 -31.11 -16.27
C GLY A 49 -3.93 -31.55 -15.59
N ALA A 50 -2.80 -31.59 -16.29
CA ALA A 50 -1.52 -31.86 -15.68
C ALA A 50 -0.96 -30.57 -15.04
N ARG A 51 -0.43 -30.67 -13.81
CA ARG A 51 0.23 -29.53 -13.16
C ARG A 51 1.55 -29.23 -13.86
N VAL A 52 1.70 -28.00 -14.32
CA VAL A 52 2.87 -27.51 -15.05
C VAL A 52 3.88 -26.85 -14.11
N ARG A 53 3.39 -25.93 -13.25
CA ARG A 53 4.25 -25.12 -12.40
C ARG A 53 3.46 -24.58 -11.21
N THR A 54 4.16 -24.23 -10.13
CA THR A 54 3.64 -23.43 -9.00
C THR A 54 4.46 -22.16 -8.89
N VAL A 55 3.81 -21.02 -8.76
CA VAL A 55 4.40 -19.72 -8.44
C VAL A 55 3.86 -19.32 -7.06
N SER A 56 4.73 -18.96 -6.12
CA SER A 56 4.29 -18.63 -4.76
C SER A 56 5.17 -17.57 -4.12
N ASP A 57 4.54 -16.73 -3.30
CA ASP A 57 5.19 -15.89 -2.31
C ASP A 57 5.36 -16.72 -1.03
N ALA A 58 6.58 -17.22 -0.82
CA ALA A 58 6.88 -18.11 0.28
C ALA A 58 6.82 -17.42 1.66
N GLU A 59 7.13 -16.12 1.72
CA GLU A 59 7.10 -15.33 2.97
C GLU A 59 5.65 -15.10 3.40
N SER A 60 4.80 -14.65 2.49
CA SER A 60 3.37 -14.50 2.72
C SER A 60 2.71 -15.84 3.09
N ALA A 61 3.07 -16.93 2.42
CA ALA A 61 2.53 -18.26 2.72
C ALA A 61 2.96 -18.77 4.10
N ALA A 62 4.17 -18.46 4.55
CA ALA A 62 4.65 -18.80 5.90
C ALA A 62 3.94 -18.01 6.98
N LEU A 63 3.60 -16.73 6.74
CA LEU A 63 2.99 -15.83 7.71
C LEU A 63 1.47 -16.01 7.85
N TYR A 64 0.77 -16.13 6.71
CA TYR A 64 -0.71 -16.12 6.67
C TYR A 64 -1.32 -17.48 6.34
N GLY A 65 -0.51 -18.47 5.98
CA GLY A 65 -0.97 -19.72 5.40
C GLY A 65 -1.11 -19.64 3.87
N GLN A 66 -1.43 -20.78 3.25
CA GLN A 66 -1.48 -20.89 1.80
C GLN A 66 -2.88 -20.54 1.26
N PHE A 67 -2.95 -19.47 0.47
CA PHE A 67 -4.15 -19.02 -0.26
C PHE A 67 -3.92 -19.24 -1.76
N GLN A 68 -4.55 -20.28 -2.29
CA GLN A 68 -4.29 -20.77 -3.63
C GLN A 68 -5.23 -20.17 -4.68
N HIS A 69 -4.69 -19.95 -5.88
CA HIS A 69 -5.41 -19.72 -7.12
C HIS A 69 -4.97 -20.72 -8.18
N ILE A 70 -5.85 -21.07 -9.11
CA ILE A 70 -5.58 -22.00 -10.21
C ILE A 70 -5.65 -21.22 -11.52
N LEU A 71 -4.58 -21.33 -12.33
CA LEU A 71 -4.48 -20.83 -13.68
C LEU A 71 -4.38 -22.00 -14.67
N THR A 72 -5.07 -21.89 -15.81
CA THR A 72 -4.93 -22.87 -16.89
C THR A 72 -4.11 -22.28 -18.01
N GLN A 73 -2.93 -22.86 -18.26
CA GLN A 73 -2.04 -22.49 -19.34
C GLN A 73 -2.57 -22.97 -20.68
N ARG A 74 -2.59 -22.09 -21.69
CA ARG A 74 -2.87 -22.48 -23.07
C ARG A 74 -1.64 -23.07 -23.72
N ASP A 75 -1.86 -23.94 -24.72
CA ASP A 75 -0.76 -24.58 -25.44
C ASP A 75 0.10 -23.53 -26.16
N GLY A 76 1.42 -23.57 -25.88
CA GLY A 76 2.39 -22.66 -26.46
C GLY A 76 2.55 -21.31 -25.72
N GLU A 77 1.82 -21.06 -24.64
CA GLU A 77 1.95 -19.87 -23.79
C GLU A 77 2.67 -20.21 -22.47
N ASP A 78 3.44 -19.25 -21.93
CA ASP A 78 3.99 -19.34 -20.56
C ASP A 78 3.13 -18.49 -19.62
N ALA A 79 2.31 -19.12 -18.80
CA ALA A 79 1.48 -18.47 -17.80
C ALA A 79 2.26 -18.02 -16.54
N GLY A 80 3.58 -18.16 -16.52
CA GLY A 80 4.41 -17.79 -15.36
C GLY A 80 4.36 -16.30 -15.05
N ALA A 81 4.44 -15.46 -16.07
CA ALA A 81 4.33 -13.99 -15.92
C ALA A 81 2.92 -13.56 -15.49
N GLU A 82 1.88 -14.19 -16.03
CA GLU A 82 0.49 -13.97 -15.62
C GLU A 82 0.27 -14.36 -14.16
N ALA A 83 0.83 -15.50 -13.73
CA ALA A 83 0.75 -15.96 -12.34
C ALA A 83 1.46 -15.00 -11.39
N GLN A 84 2.62 -14.44 -11.78
CA GLN A 84 3.35 -13.47 -10.99
C GLN A 84 2.56 -12.16 -10.85
N ALA A 85 2.05 -11.62 -11.95
CA ALA A 85 1.20 -10.42 -11.92
C ALA A 85 -0.07 -10.64 -11.07
N TYR A 86 -0.66 -11.84 -11.14
CA TYR A 86 -1.81 -12.18 -10.32
C TYR A 86 -1.50 -12.17 -8.82
N LEU A 87 -0.32 -12.65 -8.40
CA LEU A 87 0.11 -12.59 -6.99
C LEU A 87 0.34 -11.14 -6.53
N GLU A 88 0.93 -10.31 -7.39
CA GLU A 88 1.14 -8.89 -7.09
C GLU A 88 -0.18 -8.13 -6.93
N ASP A 89 -1.15 -8.37 -7.81
CA ASP A 89 -2.47 -7.73 -7.76
C ASP A 89 -3.34 -8.21 -6.60
N ASN A 90 -3.11 -9.44 -6.11
CA ASN A 90 -3.89 -10.07 -5.05
C ASN A 90 -3.06 -10.35 -3.79
N GLY A 91 -2.02 -9.57 -3.57
CA GLY A 91 -1.21 -9.60 -2.36
C GLY A 91 -1.95 -9.03 -1.14
N LEU A 92 -1.23 -8.91 -0.03
CA LEU A 92 -1.74 -8.30 1.19
C LEU A 92 -2.23 -6.87 0.91
N GLN A 93 -3.48 -6.60 1.24
CA GLN A 93 -4.03 -5.24 1.14
C GLN A 93 -3.75 -4.49 2.45
N GLN A 94 -2.94 -3.46 2.39
CA GLN A 94 -2.63 -2.63 3.55
C GLN A 94 -3.21 -1.23 3.36
N THR A 95 -3.95 -0.75 4.35
CA THR A 95 -4.49 0.61 4.39
C THR A 95 -3.94 1.34 5.60
N MET A 96 -3.39 2.52 5.38
CA MET A 96 -2.87 3.37 6.43
C MET A 96 -3.69 4.65 6.53
N THR A 97 -4.26 4.88 7.72
CA THR A 97 -5.03 6.10 8.01
C THR A 97 -4.33 6.88 9.11
N VAL A 98 -4.14 8.17 8.88
CA VAL A 98 -3.52 9.10 9.82
C VAL A 98 -4.50 10.19 10.17
N GLU A 99 -4.56 10.57 11.46
CA GLU A 99 -5.15 11.82 11.93
C GLU A 99 -4.04 12.73 12.45
N CYS A 100 -4.03 13.97 12.00
CA CYS A 100 -2.99 14.94 12.35
C CYS A 100 -3.56 16.35 12.51
N LEU A 101 -2.75 17.25 13.04
CA LEU A 101 -3.06 18.69 13.00
C LEU A 101 -3.17 19.13 11.54
N GLY A 102 -4.11 20.03 11.27
CA GLY A 102 -4.41 20.49 9.93
C GLY A 102 -3.30 21.35 9.35
N ASP A 103 -3.00 21.07 8.09
CA ASP A 103 -2.12 21.87 7.25
C ASP A 103 -2.68 21.89 5.82
N PRO A 104 -2.78 23.06 5.15
CA PRO A 104 -3.34 23.15 3.80
C PRO A 104 -2.53 22.42 2.73
N GLU A 105 -1.27 22.07 3.00
CA GLU A 105 -0.42 21.29 2.07
C GLU A 105 -0.69 19.79 2.10
N LEU A 106 -1.47 19.31 3.09
CA LEU A 106 -1.82 17.90 3.26
C LEU A 106 -2.99 17.50 2.35
N ILE A 107 -2.79 17.56 1.06
CA ILE A 107 -3.79 17.26 0.03
C ILE A 107 -3.43 15.99 -0.76
N SER A 108 -4.44 15.35 -1.33
CA SER A 108 -4.26 14.19 -2.21
C SER A 108 -3.29 14.52 -3.36
N GLY A 109 -2.38 13.60 -3.64
CA GLY A 109 -1.31 13.78 -4.62
C GLY A 109 -0.02 14.36 -4.05
N SER A 110 -0.02 14.93 -2.82
CA SER A 110 1.21 15.30 -2.12
C SER A 110 1.79 14.12 -1.34
N ALA A 111 2.99 14.31 -0.76
CA ALA A 111 3.64 13.30 0.06
C ALA A 111 3.98 13.84 1.45
N VAL A 112 4.00 12.95 2.43
CA VAL A 112 4.41 13.21 3.80
C VAL A 112 5.53 12.28 4.24
N LEU A 113 6.43 12.76 5.08
CA LEU A 113 7.40 11.91 5.76
C LEU A 113 6.79 11.46 7.09
N LEU A 114 6.39 10.20 7.17
CA LEU A 114 5.86 9.62 8.41
C LEU A 114 7.01 9.13 9.29
N ARG A 115 7.02 9.52 10.56
CA ARG A 115 7.96 9.06 11.59
C ARG A 115 7.20 8.55 12.82
N ALA A 116 6.68 7.35 12.72
CA ALA A 116 5.94 6.69 13.81
C ALA A 116 6.77 5.53 14.40
N ASN A 117 7.90 5.86 15.01
CA ASN A 117 8.88 4.89 15.53
C ASN A 117 8.27 3.88 16.51
N THR A 118 7.22 4.26 17.26
CA THR A 118 6.55 3.35 18.21
C THR A 118 5.78 2.23 17.53
N THR A 119 5.38 2.42 16.27
CA THR A 119 4.70 1.41 15.45
C THR A 119 5.61 0.78 14.40
N GLY A 120 6.88 1.19 14.35
CA GLY A 120 7.85 0.74 13.35
C GLY A 120 7.61 1.33 11.96
N VAL A 121 6.63 2.24 11.81
CA VAL A 121 6.28 2.82 10.51
C VAL A 121 7.03 4.13 10.30
N THR A 122 7.97 4.13 9.36
CA THR A 122 8.77 5.32 9.00
C THR A 122 9.05 5.32 7.50
N GLY A 123 8.80 6.43 6.83
CA GLY A 123 9.10 6.56 5.40
C GLY A 123 8.28 7.61 4.69
N LEU A 124 8.58 7.78 3.40
CA LEU A 124 7.83 8.65 2.51
C LEU A 124 6.52 7.97 2.10
N CYS A 125 5.41 8.62 2.41
CA CYS A 125 4.07 8.16 2.07
C CYS A 125 3.39 9.17 1.16
N TRP A 126 2.63 8.69 0.17
CA TRP A 126 1.76 9.54 -0.63
C TRP A 126 0.37 9.63 -0.02
N ILE A 127 -0.26 10.78 -0.18
CA ILE A 127 -1.63 11.00 0.26
C ILE A 127 -2.56 10.60 -0.89
N ASP A 128 -3.29 9.49 -0.71
CA ASP A 128 -4.29 9.01 -1.66
C ASP A 128 -5.61 9.77 -1.51
N SER A 129 -5.97 10.11 -0.27
CA SER A 129 -7.14 10.94 0.02
C SER A 129 -6.95 11.73 1.31
N ASP A 130 -7.58 12.89 1.36
CA ASP A 130 -7.58 13.79 2.50
C ASP A 130 -8.98 14.25 2.90
N THR A 131 -9.14 14.57 4.17
CA THR A 131 -10.34 15.22 4.72
C THR A 131 -9.90 16.27 5.71
N HIS A 132 -10.25 17.52 5.44
CA HIS A 132 -9.94 18.66 6.27
C HIS A 132 -11.14 19.03 7.14
N THR A 133 -10.94 19.17 8.45
CA THR A 133 -12.01 19.43 9.42
C THR A 133 -11.63 20.58 10.34
N TRP A 134 -12.51 21.58 10.42
CA TRP A 134 -12.44 22.67 11.39
C TRP A 134 -13.52 22.46 12.45
N LYS A 135 -13.10 22.29 13.69
CA LYS A 135 -14.01 22.05 14.81
C LYS A 135 -13.49 22.72 16.07
N ASN A 136 -14.35 23.49 16.75
CA ASN A 136 -14.04 24.17 18.00
C ASN A 136 -12.75 25.05 17.93
N GLY A 137 -12.54 25.73 16.84
CA GLY A 137 -11.36 26.58 16.62
C GLY A 137 -10.05 25.79 16.33
N GLN A 138 -10.14 24.48 16.15
CA GLN A 138 -9.00 23.63 15.81
C GLN A 138 -9.14 23.08 14.38
N TYR A 139 -8.02 22.88 13.72
CA TYR A 139 -7.94 22.36 12.36
C TYR A 139 -7.24 21.02 12.36
N PHE A 140 -7.85 20.03 11.73
CA PHE A 140 -7.38 18.64 11.65
C PHE A 140 -7.44 18.15 10.21
N CYS A 141 -6.55 17.22 9.91
CA CYS A 141 -6.59 16.42 8.69
C CYS A 141 -6.69 14.94 9.01
N ARG A 142 -7.52 14.23 8.25
CA ARG A 142 -7.52 12.77 8.16
C ARG A 142 -7.03 12.39 6.77
N LEU A 143 -6.00 11.57 6.72
CA LEU A 143 -5.30 11.19 5.50
C LEU A 143 -5.36 9.68 5.31
N SER A 144 -5.62 9.22 4.08
CA SER A 144 -5.31 7.86 3.67
C SER A 144 -3.95 7.90 2.98
N LEU A 145 -3.02 7.10 3.48
CA LEU A 145 -1.64 7.10 3.01
C LEU A 145 -1.29 5.78 2.31
N ASN A 146 -0.41 5.89 1.33
CA ASN A 146 0.19 4.78 0.63
C ASN A 146 1.72 4.90 0.64
N PHE A 147 2.43 3.81 0.84
CA PHE A 147 3.90 3.81 0.77
C PHE A 147 4.39 3.94 -0.66
N ARG A 148 5.58 4.51 -0.82
CA ARG A 148 6.26 4.64 -2.11
C ARG A 148 6.55 3.28 -2.76
N SER A 149 6.78 2.24 -1.95
CA SER A 149 7.01 0.87 -2.41
C SER A 149 6.74 -0.10 -1.28
N LEU A 150 5.90 -1.10 -1.51
CA LEU A 150 5.66 -2.20 -0.57
C LEU A 150 6.93 -3.05 -0.36
N THR A 151 7.86 -3.07 -1.31
CA THR A 151 9.15 -3.76 -1.21
C THR A 151 10.13 -3.13 -0.21
N ASN A 152 9.96 -1.84 0.14
CA ASN A 152 10.81 -1.17 1.12
C ASN A 152 10.27 -1.26 2.55
N GLU A 153 9.09 -1.81 2.77
CA GLU A 153 8.49 -1.94 4.10
C GLU A 153 9.24 -2.94 4.98
N VAL A 154 9.82 -3.99 4.37
CA VAL A 154 10.60 -5.00 5.10
C VAL A 154 12.00 -4.48 5.49
N GLU A 155 12.58 -3.55 4.74
CA GLU A 155 13.88 -2.95 5.05
C GLU A 155 13.79 -1.81 6.06
N ALA A 156 12.69 -1.05 6.08
CA ALA A 156 12.50 0.04 7.05
C ALA A 156 12.36 -0.44 8.51
N GLY A 157 12.01 -1.70 8.74
CA GLY A 157 11.91 -2.31 10.07
C GLY A 157 13.17 -3.02 10.55
N ARG A 158 14.27 -3.01 9.78
CA ARG A 158 15.48 -3.83 10.06
C ARG A 158 16.74 -3.06 10.46
N GLU A 159 16.71 -1.74 10.53
CA GLU A 159 17.84 -0.95 11.05
C GLU A 159 17.44 -0.21 12.33
N LEU A 160 17.58 -0.87 13.44
CA LEU A 160 17.94 -0.31 14.75
C LEU A 160 18.81 -1.33 15.48
#